data_31af0cbdcd429ae8cda5960e0d0e1066
#
_entry.id   31af0cbdcd429ae8cda5960e0d0e1066
#
_cell.length_a   1.000
_cell.length_b   1.000
_cell.length_c   1.000
_cell.angle_alpha   90.00
_cell.angle_beta   90.00
_cell.angle_gamma   90.00
#
_symmetry.space_group_name_H-M   'P 1'
#
loop_
_entity.id
_entity.type
_entity.pdbx_description
1 polymer ?
#
loop_
_entity_poly.entity_id
_entity_poly.type
_entity_poly.pdbx_seq_one_letter_code
_entity_poly.pdbx_strand_id
1 'polypeptide(L)'
;LRRLEYKWLVGITFVLALVMQILDMTILNVALATLGKQFDVGAGTLQWVLTTYMISLAVFIPSSGWFSDRFGSKRTFQFAVLMFTGASVVCGAAPGIKTLIAARFLQGIGGGMLVPVGQAMLFRAFPAQERAKASAILAIPITAAPALGPLLGGTLIEVANWRWIFFINVPVGALALLCSILFLVEERGQRPGRFDLPGFVLAGGGLAVLLLGLDRAAQDGWSAPPVWGCLVLAAVLIGGLVWRELRAAEPMLDLRLLGNRIFGVGNVLLLCQTGAMFGVLFLIPLYLQNLRGTSALQAGAILMPQALSMLLVTQVVSRIYGRVGPRRLIAGGFAMLLVSAGTLQLLSLSISLWALVGSLVLLGASMGMLMTPLQTAAFAQMSGAAMGQATSLFNVSRQVATALATAVVASALVMFTQAATSGLDATSPEAMAQARMSGFHGAFLVPVVFGVLGLLLTIRVRDSDAAATLDRRAEAQRESSSIN
;
A
#
# COMPACT_ATOMS: atom_id res chain seq x y z
N LEU A 1 -11.69 15.61 -25.55
CA LEU A 1 -10.72 14.57 -25.21
C LEU A 1 -9.56 14.43 -26.22
N ARG A 2 -9.78 14.76 -27.52
CA ARG A 2 -8.72 14.71 -28.57
C ARG A 2 -7.53 15.69 -28.36
N ARG A 3 -7.59 16.61 -27.38
CA ARG A 3 -6.51 17.57 -27.04
C ARG A 3 -5.65 17.15 -25.83
N LEU A 4 -6.01 16.06 -25.13
CA LEU A 4 -5.20 15.54 -24.01
C LEU A 4 -4.05 14.70 -24.58
N GLU A 5 -2.84 14.94 -24.10
CA GLU A 5 -1.69 14.09 -24.41
C GLU A 5 -1.91 12.67 -23.88
N TYR A 6 -1.46 11.65 -24.62
CA TYR A 6 -1.65 10.21 -24.32
C TYR A 6 -1.32 9.85 -22.87
N LYS A 7 -0.26 10.43 -22.31
CA LYS A 7 0.15 10.17 -20.91
C LYS A 7 -0.94 10.47 -19.89
N TRP A 8 -1.76 11.51 -20.10
CA TRP A 8 -2.86 11.86 -19.19
C TRP A 8 -4.04 10.91 -19.32
N LEU A 9 -4.30 10.40 -20.52
CA LEU A 9 -5.34 9.39 -20.74
C LEU A 9 -5.00 8.07 -20.04
N VAL A 10 -3.72 7.65 -20.08
CA VAL A 10 -3.21 6.51 -19.31
C VAL A 10 -3.39 6.78 -17.81
N GLY A 11 -3.03 7.98 -17.34
CA GLY A 11 -3.16 8.37 -15.94
C GLY A 11 -4.62 8.29 -15.45
N ILE A 12 -5.56 8.88 -16.18
CA ILE A 12 -6.99 8.88 -15.85
C ILE A 12 -7.54 7.44 -15.80
N THR A 13 -7.21 6.63 -16.81
CA THR A 13 -7.68 5.24 -16.89
C THR A 13 -7.19 4.42 -15.70
N PHE A 14 -5.91 4.59 -15.32
CA PHE A 14 -5.34 3.90 -14.18
C PHE A 14 -5.91 4.40 -12.85
N VAL A 15 -6.08 5.72 -12.67
CA VAL A 15 -6.69 6.32 -11.46
C VAL A 15 -8.09 5.78 -11.23
N LEU A 16 -8.94 5.67 -12.26
CA LEU A 16 -10.28 5.08 -12.13
C LEU A 16 -10.22 3.66 -11.56
N ALA A 17 -9.35 2.83 -12.10
CA ALA A 17 -9.18 1.45 -11.64
C ALA A 17 -8.59 1.39 -10.22
N LEU A 18 -7.65 2.28 -9.88
CA LEU A 18 -7.05 2.35 -8.55
C LEU A 18 -8.04 2.86 -7.50
N VAL A 19 -8.86 3.87 -7.83
CA VAL A 19 -9.98 4.33 -6.96
C VAL A 19 -10.93 3.18 -6.67
N MET A 20 -11.36 2.44 -7.70
CA MET A 20 -12.24 1.28 -7.55
C MET A 20 -11.64 0.27 -6.56
N GLN A 21 -10.37 -0.10 -6.72
CA GLN A 21 -9.72 -1.08 -5.85
C GLN A 21 -9.59 -0.61 -4.40
N ILE A 22 -9.22 0.66 -4.17
CA ILE A 22 -9.03 1.18 -2.81
C ILE A 22 -10.39 1.38 -2.12
N LEU A 23 -11.40 1.87 -2.84
CA LEU A 23 -12.76 2.00 -2.32
C LEU A 23 -13.33 0.64 -1.90
N ASP A 24 -13.17 -0.39 -2.73
CA ASP A 24 -13.65 -1.74 -2.41
C ASP A 24 -13.10 -2.26 -1.07
N MET A 25 -11.81 -2.04 -0.80
CA MET A 25 -11.19 -2.44 0.48
C MET A 25 -11.72 -1.63 1.67
N THR A 26 -11.89 -0.33 1.49
CA THR A 26 -12.25 0.57 2.59
C THR A 26 -13.73 0.54 2.94
N ILE A 27 -14.60 0.42 1.94
CA ILE A 27 -16.05 0.32 2.11
C ILE A 27 -16.40 -1.01 2.80
N LEU A 28 -15.75 -2.11 2.44
CA LEU A 28 -16.01 -3.42 3.01
C LEU A 28 -15.80 -3.48 4.52
N ASN A 29 -14.80 -2.77 5.05
CA ASN A 29 -14.56 -2.73 6.50
C ASN A 29 -15.77 -2.23 7.28
N VAL A 30 -16.54 -1.29 6.72
CA VAL A 30 -17.77 -0.76 7.35
C VAL A 30 -18.90 -1.80 7.28
N ALA A 31 -18.93 -2.62 6.24
CA ALA A 31 -19.98 -3.61 6.02
C ALA A 31 -19.83 -4.89 6.85
N LEU A 32 -18.66 -5.16 7.44
CA LEU A 32 -18.41 -6.42 8.14
C LEU A 32 -19.45 -6.74 9.23
N ALA A 33 -19.82 -5.75 10.05
CA ALA A 33 -20.83 -5.93 11.08
C ALA A 33 -22.22 -6.30 10.50
N THR A 34 -22.60 -5.67 9.38
CA THR A 34 -23.86 -5.96 8.66
C THR A 34 -23.83 -7.36 8.04
N LEU A 35 -22.70 -7.75 7.43
CA LEU A 35 -22.49 -9.08 6.87
C LEU A 35 -22.57 -10.17 7.93
N GLY A 36 -22.00 -9.93 9.11
CA GLY A 36 -22.07 -10.86 10.25
C GLY A 36 -23.50 -11.15 10.67
N LYS A 37 -24.33 -10.12 10.80
CA LYS A 37 -25.75 -10.24 11.11
C LYS A 37 -26.53 -10.91 9.96
N GLN A 38 -26.24 -10.54 8.70
CA GLN A 38 -26.97 -11.04 7.54
C GLN A 38 -26.74 -12.53 7.27
N PHE A 39 -25.51 -13.01 7.48
CA PHE A 39 -25.15 -14.40 7.22
C PHE A 39 -25.10 -15.27 8.48
N ASP A 40 -25.39 -14.69 9.65
CA ASP A 40 -25.33 -15.36 10.97
C ASP A 40 -23.98 -16.06 11.20
N VAL A 41 -22.88 -15.31 11.01
CA VAL A 41 -21.51 -15.83 11.14
C VAL A 41 -20.68 -14.98 12.09
N GLY A 42 -19.79 -15.65 12.81
CA GLY A 42 -18.86 -15.01 13.73
C GLY A 42 -17.71 -14.26 13.05
N ALA A 43 -17.02 -13.43 13.83
CA ALA A 43 -15.92 -12.59 13.38
C ALA A 43 -14.81 -13.36 12.64
N GLY A 44 -14.47 -14.56 13.06
CA GLY A 44 -13.45 -15.40 12.42
C GLY A 44 -13.81 -15.78 10.97
N THR A 45 -15.10 -16.04 10.68
CA THR A 45 -15.55 -16.30 9.30
C THR A 45 -15.55 -15.01 8.46
N LEU A 46 -15.95 -13.88 9.06
CA LEU A 46 -15.91 -12.57 8.37
C LEU A 46 -14.51 -12.14 7.99
N GLN A 47 -13.52 -12.45 8.83
CA GLN A 47 -12.11 -12.18 8.56
C GLN A 47 -11.68 -12.79 7.22
N TRP A 48 -12.16 -13.99 6.87
CA TRP A 48 -11.85 -14.63 5.60
C TRP A 48 -12.30 -13.85 4.37
N VAL A 49 -13.33 -13.01 4.49
CA VAL A 49 -13.78 -12.13 3.37
C VAL A 49 -12.67 -11.13 3.01
N LEU A 50 -11.93 -10.61 4.00
CA LEU A 50 -10.80 -9.71 3.80
C LEU A 50 -9.53 -10.48 3.44
N THR A 51 -9.19 -11.49 4.25
CA THR A 51 -7.93 -12.23 4.15
C THR A 51 -7.81 -12.95 2.82
N THR A 52 -8.89 -13.58 2.32
CA THR A 52 -8.88 -14.29 1.03
C THR A 52 -8.59 -13.35 -0.14
N TYR A 53 -9.15 -12.14 -0.13
CA TYR A 53 -8.84 -11.12 -1.13
C TYR A 53 -7.36 -10.71 -1.06
N MET A 54 -6.85 -10.41 0.14
CA MET A 54 -5.45 -9.99 0.32
C MET A 54 -4.46 -11.08 -0.08
N ILE A 55 -4.75 -12.34 0.25
CA ILE A 55 -3.92 -13.48 -0.16
C ILE A 55 -3.93 -13.61 -1.68
N SER A 56 -5.11 -13.62 -2.31
CA SER A 56 -5.21 -13.73 -3.77
C SER A 56 -4.48 -12.58 -4.46
N LEU A 57 -4.65 -11.35 -3.98
CA LEU A 57 -3.93 -10.17 -4.47
C LEU A 57 -2.41 -10.38 -4.39
N ALA A 58 -1.88 -10.82 -3.24
CA ALA A 58 -0.45 -11.06 -3.04
C ALA A 58 0.10 -12.18 -3.94
N VAL A 59 -0.69 -13.25 -4.16
CA VAL A 59 -0.32 -14.38 -5.03
C VAL A 59 -0.17 -13.94 -6.49
N PHE A 60 -1.04 -13.03 -6.97
CA PHE A 60 -1.07 -12.65 -8.38
C PHE A 60 -0.24 -11.41 -8.73
N ILE A 61 0.16 -10.58 -7.77
CA ILE A 61 1.10 -9.45 -8.00
C ILE A 61 2.37 -9.92 -8.73
N PRO A 62 3.09 -10.98 -8.30
CA PRO A 62 4.32 -11.42 -8.95
C PRO A 62 4.15 -11.76 -10.42
N SER A 63 3.04 -12.37 -10.81
CA SER A 63 2.78 -12.80 -12.18
C SER A 63 2.43 -11.67 -13.14
N SER A 64 2.03 -10.51 -12.62
CA SER A 64 1.50 -9.39 -13.41
C SER A 64 2.48 -8.87 -14.47
N GLY A 65 3.79 -8.87 -14.18
CA GLY A 65 4.84 -8.48 -15.11
C GLY A 65 4.90 -9.44 -16.30
N TRP A 66 4.93 -10.74 -16.05
CA TRP A 66 4.96 -11.76 -17.11
C TRP A 66 3.71 -11.70 -18.00
N PHE A 67 2.52 -11.56 -17.40
CA PHE A 67 1.27 -11.42 -18.17
C PHE A 67 1.29 -10.17 -19.04
N SER A 68 1.77 -9.04 -18.50
CA SER A 68 1.90 -7.77 -19.24
C SER A 68 2.85 -7.89 -20.43
N ASP A 69 3.98 -8.58 -20.27
CA ASP A 69 4.97 -8.75 -21.32
C ASP A 69 4.52 -9.77 -22.37
N ARG A 70 3.81 -10.84 -21.97
CA ARG A 70 3.32 -11.89 -22.85
C ARG A 70 2.13 -11.50 -23.70
N PHE A 71 1.12 -10.91 -23.06
CA PHE A 71 -0.17 -10.61 -23.71
C PHE A 71 -0.31 -9.14 -24.09
N GLY A 72 0.58 -8.30 -23.57
CA GLY A 72 0.54 -6.85 -23.72
C GLY A 72 -0.10 -6.15 -22.50
N SER A 73 0.37 -4.96 -22.24
CA SER A 73 -0.03 -4.20 -21.04
C SER A 73 -1.52 -3.81 -21.06
N LYS A 74 -2.03 -3.37 -22.23
CA LYS A 74 -3.44 -3.00 -22.39
C LYS A 74 -4.36 -4.18 -22.14
N ARG A 75 -4.12 -5.32 -22.77
CA ARG A 75 -4.97 -6.53 -22.64
C ARG A 75 -4.92 -7.07 -21.21
N THR A 76 -3.76 -7.09 -20.58
CA THR A 76 -3.60 -7.54 -19.20
C THR A 76 -4.34 -6.61 -18.23
N PHE A 77 -4.27 -5.29 -18.45
CA PHE A 77 -5.02 -4.32 -17.67
C PHE A 77 -6.53 -4.48 -17.85
N GLN A 78 -7.00 -4.67 -19.08
CA GLN A 78 -8.42 -4.93 -19.37
C GLN A 78 -8.92 -6.20 -18.71
N PHE A 79 -8.13 -7.29 -18.78
CA PHE A 79 -8.43 -8.53 -18.06
C PHE A 79 -8.53 -8.31 -16.55
N ALA A 80 -7.59 -7.57 -15.96
CA ALA A 80 -7.58 -7.27 -14.54
C ALA A 80 -8.83 -6.48 -14.10
N VAL A 81 -9.21 -5.44 -14.87
CA VAL A 81 -10.44 -4.65 -14.63
C VAL A 81 -11.69 -5.52 -14.78
N LEU A 82 -11.78 -6.33 -15.84
CA LEU A 82 -12.91 -7.23 -16.07
C LEU A 82 -13.05 -8.27 -14.97
N MET A 83 -11.93 -8.90 -14.56
CA MET A 83 -11.93 -9.89 -13.50
C MET A 83 -12.35 -9.28 -12.16
N PHE A 84 -11.80 -8.11 -11.82
CA PHE A 84 -12.17 -7.39 -10.59
C PHE A 84 -13.65 -7.00 -10.58
N THR A 85 -14.13 -6.38 -11.67
CA THR A 85 -15.52 -5.90 -11.79
C THR A 85 -16.50 -7.05 -11.85
N GLY A 86 -16.21 -8.10 -12.61
CA GLY A 86 -17.04 -9.29 -12.71
C GLY A 86 -17.15 -10.04 -11.39
N ALA A 87 -16.01 -10.22 -10.70
CA ALA A 87 -16.01 -10.80 -9.36
C ALA A 87 -16.77 -9.93 -8.35
N SER A 88 -16.72 -8.60 -8.50
CA SER A 88 -17.52 -7.67 -7.68
C SER A 88 -19.02 -7.88 -7.87
N VAL A 89 -19.47 -8.12 -9.11
CA VAL A 89 -20.88 -8.50 -9.37
C VAL A 89 -21.25 -9.80 -8.65
N VAL A 90 -20.38 -10.80 -8.69
CA VAL A 90 -20.60 -12.08 -7.98
C VAL A 90 -20.62 -11.87 -6.46
N CYS A 91 -19.76 -11.01 -5.91
CA CYS A 91 -19.79 -10.63 -4.49
C CYS A 91 -21.13 -10.01 -4.10
N GLY A 92 -21.62 -9.03 -4.88
CA GLY A 92 -22.90 -8.36 -4.63
C GLY A 92 -24.11 -9.28 -4.79
N ALA A 93 -24.02 -10.28 -5.67
CA ALA A 93 -25.07 -11.29 -5.89
C ALA A 93 -24.93 -12.51 -4.96
N ALA A 94 -23.93 -12.57 -4.06
CA ALA A 94 -23.64 -13.75 -3.26
C ALA A 94 -24.83 -14.17 -2.38
N PRO A 95 -25.30 -15.44 -2.48
CA PRO A 95 -26.39 -15.97 -1.66
C PRO A 95 -25.95 -16.33 -0.25
N GLY A 96 -24.63 -16.50 -0.01
CA GLY A 96 -24.09 -16.90 1.27
C GLY A 96 -22.60 -16.55 1.41
N ILE A 97 -22.12 -16.65 2.65
CA ILE A 97 -20.74 -16.24 3.01
C ILE A 97 -19.66 -17.00 2.23
N LYS A 98 -19.84 -18.30 1.98
CA LYS A 98 -18.89 -19.13 1.24
C LYS A 98 -18.71 -18.64 -0.20
N THR A 99 -19.83 -18.30 -0.87
CA THR A 99 -19.80 -17.73 -2.23
C THR A 99 -19.13 -16.36 -2.22
N LEU A 100 -19.40 -15.54 -1.20
CA LEU A 100 -18.74 -14.25 -1.03
C LEU A 100 -17.22 -14.41 -0.89
N ILE A 101 -16.75 -15.31 -0.04
CA ILE A 101 -15.32 -15.60 0.15
C ILE A 101 -14.68 -16.07 -1.16
N ALA A 102 -15.33 -16.99 -1.90
CA ALA A 102 -14.82 -17.46 -3.19
C ALA A 102 -14.75 -16.35 -4.24
N ALA A 103 -15.78 -15.50 -4.29
CA ALA A 103 -15.80 -14.34 -5.19
C ALA A 103 -14.72 -13.31 -4.83
N ARG A 104 -14.42 -13.10 -3.54
CA ARG A 104 -13.31 -12.26 -3.06
C ARG A 104 -11.94 -12.79 -3.51
N PHE A 105 -11.77 -14.13 -3.57
CA PHE A 105 -10.56 -14.71 -4.16
C PHE A 105 -10.43 -14.33 -5.64
N LEU A 106 -11.48 -14.48 -6.43
CA LEU A 106 -11.49 -14.08 -7.85
C LEU A 106 -11.22 -12.58 -8.04
N GLN A 107 -11.80 -11.75 -7.18
CA GLN A 107 -11.60 -10.29 -7.20
C GLN A 107 -10.13 -9.94 -6.91
N GLY A 108 -9.47 -10.68 -5.99
CA GLY A 108 -8.05 -10.53 -5.68
C GLY A 108 -7.13 -10.85 -6.86
N ILE A 109 -7.50 -11.78 -7.75
CA ILE A 109 -6.76 -12.05 -9.01
C ILE A 109 -6.69 -10.77 -9.86
N GLY A 110 -7.83 -10.13 -10.09
CA GLY A 110 -7.90 -8.87 -10.83
C GLY A 110 -7.10 -7.76 -10.13
N GLY A 111 -7.34 -7.57 -8.82
CA GLY A 111 -6.64 -6.55 -8.01
C GLY A 111 -5.13 -6.70 -8.00
N GLY A 112 -4.61 -7.95 -7.93
CA GLY A 112 -3.18 -8.23 -7.92
C GLY A 112 -2.46 -7.84 -9.21
N MET A 113 -3.15 -7.91 -10.35
CA MET A 113 -2.59 -7.50 -11.63
C MET A 113 -2.80 -6.01 -11.94
N LEU A 114 -3.88 -5.42 -11.45
CA LEU A 114 -4.33 -4.07 -11.81
C LEU A 114 -3.29 -3.00 -11.47
N VAL A 115 -2.78 -2.98 -10.23
CA VAL A 115 -1.86 -1.93 -9.78
C VAL A 115 -0.50 -2.02 -10.45
N PRO A 116 0.22 -3.17 -10.48
CA PRO A 116 1.54 -3.23 -11.11
C PRO A 116 1.49 -2.93 -12.60
N VAL A 117 0.49 -3.46 -13.32
CA VAL A 117 0.35 -3.24 -14.78
C VAL A 117 0.00 -1.78 -15.07
N GLY A 118 -0.98 -1.20 -14.36
CA GLY A 118 -1.35 0.19 -14.51
C GLY A 118 -0.20 1.15 -14.17
N GLN A 119 0.57 0.85 -13.13
CA GLN A 119 1.76 1.62 -12.75
C GLN A 119 2.87 1.52 -13.82
N ALA A 120 3.10 0.33 -14.37
CA ALA A 120 4.05 0.14 -15.47
C ALA A 120 3.67 0.95 -16.72
N MET A 121 2.39 0.91 -17.11
CA MET A 121 1.86 1.69 -18.23
C MET A 121 2.02 3.20 -17.97
N LEU A 122 1.72 3.66 -16.77
CA LEU A 122 1.87 5.06 -16.37
C LEU A 122 3.32 5.53 -16.51
N PHE A 123 4.28 4.78 -15.95
CA PHE A 123 5.69 5.15 -15.99
C PHE A 123 6.33 4.99 -17.39
N ARG A 124 5.78 4.15 -18.27
CA ARG A 124 6.17 4.09 -19.68
C ARG A 124 5.65 5.29 -20.46
N ALA A 125 4.41 5.72 -20.21
CA ALA A 125 3.78 6.84 -20.91
C ALA A 125 4.39 8.22 -20.55
N PHE A 126 4.96 8.36 -19.35
CA PHE A 126 5.59 9.59 -18.89
C PHE A 126 7.10 9.57 -19.16
N PRO A 127 7.67 10.63 -19.80
CA PRO A 127 9.12 10.81 -19.91
C PRO A 127 9.77 10.80 -18.51
N ALA A 128 11.05 10.41 -18.45
CA ALA A 128 11.76 10.27 -17.17
C ALA A 128 11.68 11.54 -16.29
N GLN A 129 11.80 12.73 -16.91
CA GLN A 129 11.73 14.03 -16.23
C GLN A 129 10.34 14.36 -15.66
N GLU A 130 9.28 13.71 -16.17
CA GLU A 130 7.90 13.91 -15.73
C GLU A 130 7.37 12.79 -14.82
N ARG A 131 8.17 11.77 -14.50
CA ARG A 131 7.76 10.65 -13.64
C ARG A 131 7.34 11.10 -12.23
N ALA A 132 7.88 12.21 -11.74
CA ALA A 132 7.41 12.81 -10.49
C ALA A 132 5.94 13.25 -10.58
N LYS A 133 5.50 13.78 -11.73
CA LYS A 133 4.09 14.12 -11.98
C LYS A 133 3.23 12.84 -12.04
N ALA A 134 3.73 11.80 -12.69
CA ALA A 134 3.06 10.49 -12.75
C ALA A 134 2.85 9.91 -11.33
N SER A 135 3.90 9.95 -10.49
CA SER A 135 3.79 9.50 -9.09
C SER A 135 2.79 10.34 -8.29
N ALA A 136 2.72 11.67 -8.53
CA ALA A 136 1.78 12.55 -7.84
C ALA A 136 0.31 12.29 -8.22
N ILE A 137 0.03 11.82 -9.44
CA ILE A 137 -1.32 11.41 -9.86
C ILE A 137 -1.83 10.26 -8.98
N LEU A 138 -0.97 9.34 -8.59
CA LEU A 138 -1.33 8.18 -7.75
C LEU A 138 -1.70 8.59 -6.33
N ALA A 139 -1.19 9.72 -5.84
CA ALA A 139 -1.53 10.20 -4.51
C ALA A 139 -3.02 10.55 -4.37
N ILE A 140 -3.69 10.96 -5.44
CA ILE A 140 -5.11 11.34 -5.41
C ILE A 140 -5.98 10.17 -4.95
N PRO A 141 -6.00 9.01 -5.64
CA PRO A 141 -6.82 7.87 -5.21
C PRO A 141 -6.36 7.28 -3.87
N ILE A 142 -5.04 7.20 -3.63
CA ILE A 142 -4.50 6.64 -2.40
C ILE A 142 -4.94 7.45 -1.17
N THR A 143 -5.14 8.75 -1.34
CA THR A 143 -5.53 9.65 -0.26
C THR A 143 -7.04 9.81 -0.14
N ALA A 144 -7.73 10.02 -1.25
CA ALA A 144 -9.16 10.34 -1.26
C ALA A 144 -10.05 9.10 -1.03
N ALA A 145 -9.69 7.95 -1.59
CA ALA A 145 -10.54 6.77 -1.51
C ALA A 145 -10.69 6.22 -0.07
N PRO A 146 -9.63 6.13 0.76
CA PRO A 146 -9.80 5.73 2.16
C PRO A 146 -10.66 6.69 2.99
N ALA A 147 -10.60 7.99 2.70
CA ALA A 147 -11.42 8.99 3.39
C ALA A 147 -12.91 8.91 2.99
N LEU A 148 -13.17 8.63 1.72
CA LEU A 148 -14.54 8.50 1.19
C LEU A 148 -15.16 7.13 1.47
N GLY A 149 -14.35 6.09 1.67
CA GLY A 149 -14.82 4.72 1.86
C GLY A 149 -15.87 4.56 2.98
N PRO A 150 -15.58 4.96 4.21
CA PRO A 150 -16.56 4.85 5.30
C PRO A 150 -17.85 5.65 5.07
N LEU A 151 -17.74 6.84 4.48
CA LEU A 151 -18.91 7.67 4.15
C LEU A 151 -19.79 7.00 3.10
N LEU A 152 -19.20 6.57 1.99
CA LEU A 152 -19.91 5.88 0.92
C LEU A 152 -20.47 4.53 1.40
N GLY A 153 -19.68 3.77 2.15
CA GLY A 153 -20.08 2.48 2.68
C GLY A 153 -21.25 2.57 3.63
N GLY A 154 -21.19 3.48 4.60
CA GLY A 154 -22.28 3.74 5.54
C GLY A 154 -23.56 4.16 4.83
N THR A 155 -23.47 5.15 3.94
CA THR A 155 -24.62 5.63 3.17
C THR A 155 -25.25 4.52 2.29
N LEU A 156 -24.43 3.73 1.60
CA LEU A 156 -24.95 2.64 0.75
C LEU A 156 -25.66 1.56 1.55
N ILE A 157 -25.16 1.24 2.75
CA ILE A 157 -25.78 0.24 3.63
C ILE A 157 -27.11 0.75 4.18
N GLU A 158 -27.18 2.02 4.57
CA GLU A 158 -28.39 2.63 5.14
C GLU A 158 -29.47 2.88 4.09
N VAL A 159 -29.12 3.42 2.92
CA VAL A 159 -30.09 3.80 1.87
C VAL A 159 -30.55 2.61 1.04
N ALA A 160 -29.69 1.62 0.86
CA ALA A 160 -30.00 0.46 0.02
C ALA A 160 -29.80 -0.86 0.78
N ASN A 161 -28.65 -1.48 0.64
CA ASN A 161 -28.21 -2.67 1.39
C ASN A 161 -26.71 -2.92 1.16
N TRP A 162 -26.11 -3.87 1.88
CA TRP A 162 -24.70 -4.21 1.79
C TRP A 162 -24.21 -4.65 0.39
N ARG A 163 -25.11 -5.15 -0.48
CA ARG A 163 -24.74 -5.61 -1.84
C ARG A 163 -24.23 -4.46 -2.71
N TRP A 164 -24.74 -3.25 -2.48
CA TRP A 164 -24.37 -2.07 -3.24
C TRP A 164 -22.91 -1.64 -3.01
N ILE A 165 -22.27 -2.06 -1.91
CA ILE A 165 -20.83 -1.81 -1.70
C ILE A 165 -19.97 -2.49 -2.77
N PHE A 166 -20.46 -3.60 -3.34
CA PHE A 166 -19.82 -4.29 -4.46
C PHE A 166 -20.30 -3.75 -5.81
N PHE A 167 -21.59 -3.48 -5.95
CA PHE A 167 -22.13 -2.98 -7.22
C PHE A 167 -21.63 -1.59 -7.59
N ILE A 168 -21.18 -0.75 -6.64
CA ILE A 168 -20.57 0.55 -6.93
C ILE A 168 -19.30 0.41 -7.79
N ASN A 169 -18.62 -0.73 -7.74
CA ASN A 169 -17.46 -1.01 -8.56
C ASN A 169 -17.82 -1.21 -10.05
N VAL A 170 -19.04 -1.57 -10.35
CA VAL A 170 -19.47 -1.87 -11.73
C VAL A 170 -19.44 -0.65 -12.64
N PRO A 171 -20.06 0.49 -12.32
CA PRO A 171 -19.98 1.68 -13.15
C PRO A 171 -18.55 2.22 -13.28
N VAL A 172 -17.75 2.18 -12.20
CA VAL A 172 -16.37 2.65 -12.23
C VAL A 172 -15.50 1.73 -13.08
N GLY A 173 -15.65 0.40 -12.92
CA GLY A 173 -14.94 -0.60 -13.72
C GLY A 173 -15.34 -0.57 -15.20
N ALA A 174 -16.64 -0.39 -15.51
CA ALA A 174 -17.10 -0.22 -16.88
C ALA A 174 -16.50 1.04 -17.53
N LEU A 175 -16.43 2.15 -16.79
CA LEU A 175 -15.79 3.39 -17.27
C LEU A 175 -14.27 3.19 -17.47
N ALA A 176 -13.58 2.56 -16.53
CA ALA A 176 -12.16 2.25 -16.67
C ALA A 176 -11.90 1.34 -17.88
N LEU A 177 -12.75 0.32 -18.09
CA LEU A 177 -12.65 -0.57 -19.24
C LEU A 177 -12.90 0.19 -20.55
N LEU A 178 -13.94 1.00 -20.62
CA LEU A 178 -14.25 1.84 -21.78
C LEU A 178 -13.09 2.79 -22.11
N CYS A 179 -12.55 3.49 -21.10
CA CYS A 179 -11.36 4.34 -21.28
C CYS A 179 -10.17 3.52 -21.79
N SER A 180 -9.96 2.31 -21.26
CA SER A 180 -8.86 1.46 -21.69
C SER A 180 -9.01 1.00 -23.15
N ILE A 181 -10.22 0.71 -23.59
CA ILE A 181 -10.51 0.29 -24.98
C ILE A 181 -10.25 1.44 -25.94
N LEU A 182 -10.77 2.63 -25.59
CA LEU A 182 -10.75 3.80 -26.47
C LEU A 182 -9.39 4.51 -26.55
N PHE A 183 -8.66 4.55 -25.43
CA PHE A 183 -7.51 5.44 -25.32
C PHE A 183 -6.17 4.72 -25.18
N LEU A 184 -6.12 3.51 -24.63
CA LEU A 184 -4.85 2.83 -24.42
C LEU A 184 -4.35 2.17 -25.70
N VAL A 185 -3.04 2.32 -25.92
CA VAL A 185 -2.33 1.63 -27.01
C VAL A 185 -1.69 0.37 -26.45
N GLU A 186 -1.65 -0.70 -27.26
CA GLU A 186 -1.03 -1.93 -26.84
C GLU A 186 0.50 -1.82 -26.85
N GLU A 187 1.10 -1.99 -25.69
CA GLU A 187 2.54 -2.02 -25.53
C GLU A 187 2.94 -3.42 -25.06
N ARG A 188 3.86 -4.04 -25.79
CA ARG A 188 4.44 -5.33 -25.42
C ARG A 188 5.87 -5.10 -24.95
N GLY A 189 6.23 -5.73 -23.85
CA GLY A 189 7.61 -5.84 -23.39
C GLY A 189 8.45 -6.77 -24.28
N GLN A 190 9.62 -7.13 -23.81
CA GLN A 190 10.38 -8.24 -24.41
C GLN A 190 9.51 -9.49 -24.29
N ARG A 191 9.49 -10.34 -25.34
CA ARG A 191 8.72 -11.59 -25.31
C ARG A 191 9.25 -12.44 -24.16
N PRO A 192 8.49 -12.60 -23.07
CA PRO A 192 8.91 -13.50 -22.00
C PRO A 192 8.85 -14.94 -22.53
N GLY A 193 9.71 -15.75 -22.04
CA GLY A 193 9.68 -17.16 -22.30
C GLY A 193 8.49 -17.89 -21.68
N ARG A 194 8.69 -19.15 -21.31
CA ARG A 194 7.64 -19.96 -20.69
C ARG A 194 7.26 -19.39 -19.32
N PHE A 195 5.99 -19.55 -18.95
CA PHE A 195 5.54 -19.20 -17.61
C PHE A 195 6.27 -20.02 -16.55
N ASP A 196 6.91 -19.36 -15.61
CA ASP A 196 7.60 -20.01 -14.50
C ASP A 196 6.59 -20.45 -13.43
N LEU A 197 5.92 -21.59 -13.68
CA LEU A 197 4.95 -22.16 -12.75
C LEU A 197 5.56 -22.46 -11.37
N PRO A 198 6.76 -23.08 -11.23
CA PRO A 198 7.37 -23.26 -9.92
C PRO A 198 7.70 -21.93 -9.21
N GLY A 199 8.22 -20.92 -9.93
CA GLY A 199 8.42 -19.57 -9.37
C GLY A 199 7.11 -18.95 -8.88
N PHE A 200 6.02 -19.10 -9.67
CA PHE A 200 4.68 -18.63 -9.27
C PHE A 200 4.18 -19.31 -7.99
N VAL A 201 4.31 -20.63 -7.89
CA VAL A 201 3.87 -21.40 -6.70
C VAL A 201 4.71 -21.00 -5.47
N LEU A 202 6.03 -20.85 -5.62
CA LEU A 202 6.91 -20.44 -4.53
C LEU A 202 6.64 -19.00 -4.08
N ALA A 203 6.46 -18.06 -5.02
CA ALA A 203 6.14 -16.67 -4.70
C ALA A 203 4.74 -16.53 -4.08
N GLY A 204 3.73 -17.05 -4.77
CA GLY A 204 2.35 -16.98 -4.33
C GLY A 204 2.13 -17.75 -3.03
N GLY A 205 2.62 -18.99 -2.94
CA GLY A 205 2.55 -19.80 -1.72
C GLY A 205 3.33 -19.18 -0.56
N GLY A 206 4.55 -18.68 -0.81
CA GLY A 206 5.37 -18.02 0.20
C GLY A 206 4.70 -16.75 0.75
N LEU A 207 4.16 -15.90 -0.12
CA LEU A 207 3.44 -14.69 0.28
C LEU A 207 2.12 -15.02 0.99
N ALA A 208 1.35 -16.00 0.49
CA ALA A 208 0.09 -16.42 1.11
C ALA A 208 0.32 -16.94 2.54
N VAL A 209 1.30 -17.83 2.70
CA VAL A 209 1.61 -18.41 4.02
C VAL A 209 2.23 -17.37 4.95
N LEU A 210 3.04 -16.43 4.45
CA LEU A 210 3.54 -15.30 5.22
C LEU A 210 2.40 -14.44 5.75
N LEU A 211 1.47 -14.04 4.88
CA LEU A 211 0.31 -13.22 5.27
C LEU A 211 -0.56 -13.94 6.30
N LEU A 212 -0.83 -15.24 6.11
CA LEU A 212 -1.56 -16.06 7.07
C LEU A 212 -0.84 -16.17 8.42
N GLY A 213 0.47 -16.36 8.42
CA GLY A 213 1.27 -16.42 9.64
C GLY A 213 1.27 -15.09 10.40
N LEU A 214 1.37 -13.98 9.70
CA LEU A 214 1.33 -12.63 10.28
C LEU A 214 -0.08 -12.28 10.80
N ASP A 215 -1.14 -12.66 10.07
CA ASP A 215 -2.52 -12.48 10.51
C ASP A 215 -2.81 -13.26 11.79
N ARG A 216 -2.37 -14.53 11.85
CA ARG A 216 -2.46 -15.35 13.07
C ARG A 216 -1.62 -14.81 14.23
N ALA A 217 -0.43 -14.28 13.94
CA ALA A 217 0.40 -13.67 14.98
C ALA A 217 -0.30 -12.49 15.66
N ALA A 218 -1.08 -11.72 14.89
CA ALA A 218 -1.87 -10.61 15.41
C ALA A 218 -3.09 -11.08 16.23
N GLN A 219 -3.66 -12.25 15.92
CA GLN A 219 -4.86 -12.79 16.59
C GLN A 219 -4.52 -13.70 17.78
N ASP A 220 -3.65 -14.68 17.55
CA ASP A 220 -3.36 -15.78 18.51
C ASP A 220 -2.10 -15.49 19.35
N GLY A 221 -1.35 -14.43 19.00
CA GLY A 221 -0.07 -14.08 19.59
C GLY A 221 1.11 -14.89 19.02
N TRP A 222 2.32 -14.36 19.21
CA TRP A 222 3.57 -14.96 18.68
C TRP A 222 3.98 -16.28 19.38
N SER A 223 3.40 -16.61 20.53
CA SER A 223 3.66 -17.86 21.23
C SER A 223 2.91 -19.06 20.64
N ALA A 224 1.93 -18.83 19.78
CA ALA A 224 1.11 -19.89 19.20
C ALA A 224 1.92 -20.74 18.20
N PRO A 225 2.02 -22.09 18.37
CA PRO A 225 2.79 -22.94 17.47
C PRO A 225 2.40 -22.83 15.98
N PRO A 226 1.12 -22.66 15.59
CA PRO A 226 0.74 -22.50 14.18
C PRO A 226 1.35 -21.27 13.51
N VAL A 227 1.65 -20.19 14.27
CA VAL A 227 2.30 -18.97 13.75
C VAL A 227 3.69 -19.32 13.26
N TRP A 228 4.49 -20.00 14.10
CA TRP A 228 5.85 -20.39 13.72
C TRP A 228 5.87 -21.41 12.59
N GLY A 229 4.90 -22.33 12.55
CA GLY A 229 4.73 -23.25 11.42
C GLY A 229 4.53 -22.52 10.10
N CYS A 230 3.66 -21.51 10.07
CA CYS A 230 3.45 -20.67 8.89
C CYS A 230 4.71 -19.84 8.55
N LEU A 231 5.37 -19.21 9.52
CA LEU A 231 6.54 -18.38 9.26
C LEU A 231 7.74 -19.20 8.76
N VAL A 232 7.99 -20.37 9.30
CA VAL A 232 9.04 -21.27 8.83
C VAL A 232 8.73 -21.75 7.41
N LEU A 233 7.50 -22.16 7.14
CA LEU A 233 7.08 -22.57 5.80
C LEU A 233 7.21 -21.41 4.81
N ALA A 234 6.79 -20.20 5.18
CA ALA A 234 6.97 -19.01 4.37
C ALA A 234 8.45 -18.73 4.08
N ALA A 235 9.32 -18.84 5.09
CA ALA A 235 10.76 -18.65 4.93
C ALA A 235 11.37 -19.69 3.98
N VAL A 236 10.95 -20.95 4.04
CA VAL A 236 11.39 -22.02 3.14
C VAL A 236 10.93 -21.75 1.71
N LEU A 237 9.66 -21.38 1.52
CA LEU A 237 9.12 -21.09 0.19
C LEU A 237 9.76 -19.83 -0.44
N ILE A 238 9.93 -18.76 0.34
CA ILE A 238 10.58 -17.52 -0.12
C ILE A 238 12.07 -17.77 -0.37
N GLY A 239 12.75 -18.53 0.49
CA GLY A 239 14.14 -18.94 0.27
C GLY A 239 14.30 -19.76 -1.02
N GLY A 240 13.40 -20.71 -1.24
CA GLY A 240 13.31 -21.49 -2.49
C GLY A 240 13.05 -20.59 -3.71
N LEU A 241 12.17 -19.59 -3.58
CA LEU A 241 11.93 -18.59 -4.61
C LEU A 241 13.21 -17.82 -4.94
N VAL A 242 13.87 -17.24 -3.94
CA VAL A 242 15.12 -16.47 -4.13
C VAL A 242 16.18 -17.34 -4.84
N TRP A 243 16.38 -18.56 -4.36
CA TRP A 243 17.33 -19.48 -4.97
C TRP A 243 17.00 -19.78 -6.43
N ARG A 244 15.71 -19.98 -6.75
CA ARG A 244 15.24 -20.26 -8.10
C ARG A 244 15.38 -19.04 -9.02
N GLU A 245 14.84 -17.88 -8.60
CA GLU A 245 14.80 -16.66 -9.42
C GLU A 245 16.20 -16.14 -9.77
N LEU A 246 17.19 -16.32 -8.87
CA LEU A 246 18.58 -15.96 -9.15
C LEU A 246 19.24 -16.90 -10.18
N ARG A 247 18.72 -18.12 -10.37
CA ARG A 247 19.27 -19.12 -11.30
C ARG A 247 18.46 -19.29 -12.59
N ALA A 248 17.19 -18.92 -12.56
CA ALA A 248 16.33 -19.02 -13.73
C ALA A 248 16.83 -18.14 -14.88
N ALA A 249 16.79 -18.67 -16.10
CA ALA A 249 17.09 -17.89 -17.30
C ALA A 249 15.99 -16.84 -17.57
N GLU A 250 14.74 -17.19 -17.25
CA GLU A 250 13.55 -16.36 -17.43
C GLU A 250 12.75 -16.34 -16.13
N PRO A 251 13.20 -15.53 -15.14
CA PRO A 251 12.56 -15.46 -13.85
C PRO A 251 11.18 -14.81 -13.93
N MET A 252 10.24 -15.23 -13.07
CA MET A 252 8.94 -14.59 -12.95
C MET A 252 9.04 -13.23 -12.27
N LEU A 253 9.88 -13.13 -11.23
CA LEU A 253 10.28 -11.90 -10.56
C LEU A 253 11.78 -11.73 -10.73
N ASP A 254 12.22 -10.81 -11.55
CA ASP A 254 13.65 -10.58 -11.71
C ASP A 254 14.27 -9.89 -10.47
N LEU A 255 14.65 -10.70 -9.48
CA LEU A 255 15.30 -10.24 -8.27
C LEU A 255 16.66 -9.59 -8.53
N ARG A 256 17.26 -9.81 -9.70
CA ARG A 256 18.51 -9.16 -10.12
C ARG A 256 18.35 -7.65 -10.25
N LEU A 257 17.11 -7.17 -10.46
CA LEU A 257 16.80 -5.74 -10.45
C LEU A 257 17.11 -5.07 -9.11
N LEU A 258 17.05 -5.80 -7.99
CA LEU A 258 17.46 -5.29 -6.67
C LEU A 258 18.97 -4.99 -6.59
N GLY A 259 19.78 -5.59 -7.48
CA GLY A 259 21.19 -5.28 -7.65
C GLY A 259 21.43 -3.88 -8.26
N ASN A 260 20.44 -3.31 -8.95
CA ASN A 260 20.49 -1.91 -9.31
C ASN A 260 20.40 -1.06 -8.05
N ARG A 261 21.44 -0.26 -7.80
CA ARG A 261 21.62 0.45 -6.54
C ARG A 261 20.41 1.29 -6.14
N ILE A 262 19.92 2.16 -7.04
CA ILE A 262 18.82 3.08 -6.70
C ILE A 262 17.49 2.33 -6.54
N PHE A 263 17.27 1.28 -7.30
CA PHE A 263 16.09 0.44 -7.17
C PHE A 263 16.11 -0.39 -5.87
N GLY A 264 17.24 -1.02 -5.55
CA GLY A 264 17.40 -1.79 -4.31
C GLY A 264 17.26 -0.91 -3.06
N VAL A 265 17.96 0.22 -3.01
CA VAL A 265 17.83 1.21 -1.92
C VAL A 265 16.39 1.74 -1.85
N GLY A 266 15.77 2.02 -2.99
CA GLY A 266 14.37 2.44 -3.07
C GLY A 266 13.39 1.44 -2.47
N ASN A 267 13.59 0.12 -2.70
CA ASN A 267 12.75 -0.92 -2.10
C ASN A 267 12.92 -1.01 -0.57
N VAL A 268 14.15 -0.85 -0.05
CA VAL A 268 14.38 -0.82 1.41
C VAL A 268 13.76 0.43 2.04
N LEU A 269 13.91 1.59 1.41
CA LEU A 269 13.27 2.83 1.87
C LEU A 269 11.73 2.74 1.80
N LEU A 270 11.18 2.06 0.79
CA LEU A 270 9.76 1.75 0.69
C LEU A 270 9.28 0.94 1.90
N LEU A 271 10.07 -0.06 2.33
CA LEU A 271 9.76 -0.84 3.53
C LEU A 271 9.72 0.05 4.77
N CYS A 272 10.71 0.93 4.96
CA CYS A 272 10.73 1.88 6.07
C CYS A 272 9.54 2.86 6.03
N GLN A 273 9.24 3.44 4.87
CA GLN A 273 8.11 4.34 4.68
C GLN A 273 6.77 3.65 4.98
N THR A 274 6.58 2.45 4.40
CA THR A 274 5.35 1.68 4.56
C THR A 274 5.18 1.24 6.01
N GLY A 275 6.27 0.77 6.64
CA GLY A 275 6.29 0.38 8.04
C GLY A 275 5.85 1.49 8.99
N ALA A 276 6.40 2.67 8.80
CA ALA A 276 6.04 3.83 9.61
C ALA A 276 4.59 4.30 9.34
N MET A 277 4.19 4.38 8.08
CA MET A 277 2.85 4.81 7.68
C MET A 277 1.75 3.90 8.24
N PHE A 278 1.84 2.60 7.95
CA PHE A 278 0.81 1.64 8.38
C PHE A 278 0.81 1.46 9.89
N GLY A 279 1.96 1.62 10.56
CA GLY A 279 2.02 1.64 12.01
C GLY A 279 1.13 2.72 12.61
N VAL A 280 1.26 3.96 12.16
CA VAL A 280 0.42 5.06 12.66
C VAL A 280 -1.02 4.92 12.20
N LEU A 281 -1.26 4.54 10.94
CA LEU A 281 -2.60 4.37 10.38
C LEU A 281 -3.41 3.29 11.11
N PHE A 282 -2.76 2.28 11.66
CA PHE A 282 -3.37 1.24 12.49
C PHE A 282 -3.65 1.74 13.92
N LEU A 283 -2.68 2.41 14.54
CA LEU A 283 -2.76 2.79 15.96
C LEU A 283 -3.74 3.94 16.24
N ILE A 284 -3.79 4.97 15.38
CA ILE A 284 -4.59 6.18 15.65
C ILE A 284 -6.09 5.91 15.72
N PRO A 285 -6.72 5.16 14.78
CA PRO A 285 -8.12 4.80 14.91
C PRO A 285 -8.43 4.00 16.18
N LEU A 286 -7.54 3.07 16.55
CA LEU A 286 -7.69 2.28 17.76
C LEU A 286 -7.60 3.15 19.04
N TYR A 287 -6.64 4.09 19.08
CA TYR A 287 -6.52 5.06 20.16
C TYR A 287 -7.79 5.91 20.29
N LEU A 288 -8.26 6.47 19.18
CA LEU A 288 -9.45 7.34 19.17
C LEU A 288 -10.71 6.59 19.60
N GLN A 289 -10.93 5.39 19.09
CA GLN A 289 -12.15 4.62 19.37
C GLN A 289 -12.09 3.94 20.74
N ASN A 290 -10.97 3.30 21.11
CA ASN A 290 -10.89 2.48 22.32
C ASN A 290 -10.55 3.28 23.59
N LEU A 291 -9.78 4.37 23.48
CA LEU A 291 -9.38 5.17 24.64
C LEU A 291 -10.13 6.50 24.75
N ARG A 292 -10.47 7.13 23.61
CA ARG A 292 -11.19 8.39 23.62
C ARG A 292 -12.70 8.25 23.35
N GLY A 293 -13.18 7.04 23.09
CA GLY A 293 -14.60 6.75 22.89
C GLY A 293 -15.23 7.45 21.67
N THR A 294 -14.41 7.89 20.68
CA THR A 294 -14.93 8.53 19.48
C THR A 294 -15.60 7.50 18.57
N SER A 295 -16.64 7.94 17.85
CA SER A 295 -17.24 7.10 16.80
C SER A 295 -16.28 6.92 15.62
N ALA A 296 -16.50 5.88 14.83
CA ALA A 296 -15.70 5.62 13.61
C ALA A 296 -15.75 6.81 12.64
N LEU A 297 -16.89 7.50 12.53
CA LEU A 297 -17.05 8.69 11.69
C LEU A 297 -16.21 9.86 12.21
N GLN A 298 -16.22 10.10 13.53
CA GLN A 298 -15.39 11.14 14.15
C GLN A 298 -13.90 10.84 14.00
N ALA A 299 -13.48 9.59 14.21
CA ALA A 299 -12.11 9.17 13.98
C ALA A 299 -11.68 9.40 12.52
N GLY A 300 -12.54 9.09 11.55
CA GLY A 300 -12.30 9.38 10.13
C GLY A 300 -12.16 10.88 9.85
N ALA A 301 -13.01 11.71 10.45
CA ALA A 301 -12.94 13.18 10.32
C ALA A 301 -11.62 13.75 10.90
N ILE A 302 -11.14 13.20 12.02
CA ILE A 302 -9.85 13.58 12.63
C ILE A 302 -8.66 13.20 11.74
N LEU A 303 -8.77 12.13 10.96
CA LEU A 303 -7.73 11.70 10.00
C LEU A 303 -7.76 12.48 8.68
N MET A 304 -8.83 13.17 8.35
CA MET A 304 -8.97 13.89 7.06
C MET A 304 -7.87 14.95 6.83
N PRO A 305 -7.46 15.78 7.81
CA PRO A 305 -6.37 16.74 7.65
C PRO A 305 -5.03 16.08 7.25
N GLN A 306 -4.73 14.87 7.75
CA GLN A 306 -3.57 14.09 7.32
C GLN A 306 -3.62 13.79 5.81
N ALA A 307 -4.77 13.31 5.35
CA ALA A 307 -4.97 12.97 3.95
C ALA A 307 -4.83 14.20 3.04
N LEU A 308 -5.43 15.32 3.42
CA LEU A 308 -5.32 16.58 2.70
C LEU A 308 -3.88 17.10 2.66
N SER A 309 -3.18 17.06 3.79
CA SER A 309 -1.76 17.45 3.86
C SER A 309 -0.89 16.58 2.95
N MET A 310 -1.07 15.26 2.96
CA MET A 310 -0.37 14.36 2.08
C MET A 310 -0.60 14.72 0.60
N LEU A 311 -1.85 14.97 0.21
CA LEU A 311 -2.21 15.31 -1.16
C LEU A 311 -1.54 16.63 -1.60
N LEU A 312 -1.67 17.69 -0.79
CA LEU A 312 -1.10 19.00 -1.09
C LEU A 312 0.41 18.97 -1.18
N VAL A 313 1.08 18.35 -0.20
CA VAL A 313 2.54 18.25 -0.18
C VAL A 313 3.05 17.40 -1.34
N THR A 314 2.37 16.32 -1.70
CA THR A 314 2.72 15.52 -2.89
C THR A 314 2.70 16.35 -4.16
N GLN A 315 1.72 17.24 -4.35
CA GLN A 315 1.65 18.13 -5.51
C GLN A 315 2.79 19.14 -5.53
N VAL A 316 3.13 19.72 -4.37
CA VAL A 316 4.28 20.64 -4.25
C VAL A 316 5.59 19.91 -4.56
N VAL A 317 5.81 18.76 -3.93
CA VAL A 317 7.02 17.95 -4.09
C VAL A 317 7.21 17.53 -5.56
N SER A 318 6.15 17.13 -6.26
CA SER A 318 6.23 16.76 -7.67
C SER A 318 6.75 17.90 -8.56
N ARG A 319 6.47 19.16 -8.19
CA ARG A 319 6.92 20.35 -8.93
C ARG A 319 8.38 20.71 -8.62
N ILE A 320 8.81 20.50 -7.38
CA ILE A 320 10.17 20.87 -6.95
C ILE A 320 11.18 19.72 -7.08
N TYR A 321 10.71 18.49 -7.32
CA TYR A 321 11.54 17.28 -7.37
C TYR A 321 12.76 17.43 -8.30
N GLY A 322 12.54 17.92 -9.54
CA GLY A 322 13.60 18.09 -10.52
C GLY A 322 14.70 19.09 -10.09
N ARG A 323 14.35 20.04 -9.21
CA ARG A 323 15.30 21.08 -8.72
C ARG A 323 15.97 20.69 -7.41
N VAL A 324 15.23 20.09 -6.46
CA VAL A 324 15.74 19.76 -5.11
C VAL A 324 16.51 18.45 -5.11
N GLY A 325 16.08 17.46 -5.91
CA GLY A 325 16.63 16.11 -5.98
C GLY A 325 16.03 15.17 -4.95
N PRO A 326 16.06 13.84 -5.24
CA PRO A 326 15.43 12.82 -4.41
C PRO A 326 16.04 12.71 -3.01
N ARG A 327 17.37 12.80 -2.87
CA ARG A 327 18.05 12.62 -1.58
C ARG A 327 17.54 13.59 -0.53
N ARG A 328 17.47 14.90 -0.85
CA ARG A 328 17.04 15.92 0.12
C ARG A 328 15.56 15.80 0.46
N LEU A 329 14.72 15.48 -0.52
CA LEU A 329 13.28 15.31 -0.31
C LEU A 329 12.98 14.08 0.54
N ILE A 330 13.64 12.95 0.28
CA ILE A 330 13.47 11.71 1.05
C ILE A 330 13.99 11.92 2.48
N ALA A 331 15.16 12.54 2.67
CA ALA A 331 15.70 12.85 3.99
C ALA A 331 14.77 13.78 4.78
N GLY A 332 14.28 14.85 4.16
CA GLY A 332 13.32 15.77 4.77
C GLY A 332 12.00 15.08 5.14
N GLY A 333 11.53 14.17 4.28
CA GLY A 333 10.33 13.36 4.53
C GLY A 333 10.51 12.47 5.77
N PHE A 334 11.61 11.72 5.88
CA PHE A 334 11.88 10.90 7.07
C PHE A 334 12.14 11.74 8.33
N ALA A 335 12.82 12.87 8.23
CA ALA A 335 12.99 13.79 9.35
C ALA A 335 11.64 14.32 9.87
N MET A 336 10.75 14.75 8.96
CA MET A 336 9.41 15.19 9.30
C MET A 336 8.55 14.05 9.88
N LEU A 337 8.71 12.83 9.38
CA LEU A 337 8.06 11.63 9.92
C LEU A 337 8.50 11.41 11.37
N LEU A 338 9.80 11.52 11.67
CA LEU A 338 10.32 11.37 13.03
C LEU A 338 9.77 12.44 13.97
N VAL A 339 9.67 13.70 13.53
CA VAL A 339 9.03 14.75 14.30
C VAL A 339 7.57 14.41 14.60
N SER A 340 6.80 13.99 13.58
CA SER A 340 5.41 13.56 13.76
C SER A 340 5.29 12.35 14.70
N ALA A 341 6.07 11.30 14.49
CA ALA A 341 6.06 10.13 15.35
C ALA A 341 6.49 10.46 16.79
N GLY A 342 7.45 11.38 16.95
CA GLY A 342 7.84 11.91 18.27
C GLY A 342 6.72 12.67 18.97
N THR A 343 5.95 13.49 18.26
CA THR A 343 4.78 14.16 18.83
C THR A 343 3.66 13.18 19.23
N LEU A 344 3.53 12.06 18.52
CA LEU A 344 2.59 11.00 18.88
C LEU A 344 2.99 10.26 20.18
N GLN A 345 4.27 10.30 20.58
CA GLN A 345 4.70 9.80 21.91
C GLN A 345 4.20 10.69 23.07
N LEU A 346 3.78 11.93 22.79
CA LEU A 346 3.23 12.83 23.78
C LEU A 346 1.71 12.70 23.91
N LEU A 347 1.10 11.75 23.20
CA LEU A 347 -0.34 11.49 23.33
C LEU A 347 -0.69 11.14 24.78
N SER A 348 -1.81 11.68 25.25
CA SER A 348 -2.37 11.42 26.58
C SER A 348 -3.90 11.36 26.47
N LEU A 349 -4.56 10.84 27.47
CA LEU A 349 -6.03 10.80 27.53
C LEU A 349 -6.66 12.19 27.44
N SER A 350 -5.93 13.24 27.87
CA SER A 350 -6.39 14.64 27.93
C SER A 350 -5.79 15.53 26.84
N ILE A 351 -5.02 15.01 25.90
CA ILE A 351 -4.39 15.83 24.85
C ILE A 351 -5.44 16.58 24.03
N SER A 352 -5.13 17.83 23.67
CA SER A 352 -5.94 18.63 22.77
C SER A 352 -6.08 17.95 21.40
N LEU A 353 -7.31 17.92 20.87
CA LEU A 353 -7.55 17.43 19.49
C LEU A 353 -6.74 18.21 18.45
N TRP A 354 -6.49 19.49 18.68
CA TRP A 354 -5.69 20.31 17.77
C TRP A 354 -4.21 19.88 17.72
N ALA A 355 -3.65 19.46 18.86
CA ALA A 355 -2.28 18.94 18.91
C ALA A 355 -2.19 17.59 18.16
N LEU A 356 -3.19 16.72 18.32
CA LEU A 356 -3.29 15.47 17.56
C LEU A 356 -3.42 15.75 16.05
N VAL A 357 -4.32 16.66 15.65
CA VAL A 357 -4.49 17.06 14.24
C VAL A 357 -3.20 17.64 13.67
N GLY A 358 -2.48 18.48 14.44
CA GLY A 358 -1.17 19.01 14.06
C GLY A 358 -0.15 17.89 13.77
N SER A 359 -0.08 16.88 14.64
CA SER A 359 0.79 15.71 14.43
C SER A 359 0.40 14.91 13.18
N LEU A 360 -0.90 14.75 12.93
CA LEU A 360 -1.41 14.06 11.76
C LEU A 360 -1.14 14.84 10.46
N VAL A 361 -1.24 16.17 10.48
CA VAL A 361 -0.86 17.03 9.34
C VAL A 361 0.62 16.87 9.02
N LEU A 362 1.50 16.87 10.03
CA LEU A 362 2.93 16.60 9.84
C LEU A 362 3.18 15.20 9.27
N LEU A 363 2.45 14.20 9.74
CA LEU A 363 2.53 12.84 9.19
C LEU A 363 2.13 12.81 7.70
N GLY A 364 1.01 13.43 7.37
CA GLY A 364 0.56 13.54 5.98
C GLY A 364 1.58 14.23 5.09
N ALA A 365 2.14 15.35 5.56
CA ALA A 365 3.19 16.08 4.85
C ALA A 365 4.44 15.22 4.64
N SER A 366 4.88 14.47 5.66
CA SER A 366 6.01 13.55 5.54
C SER A 366 5.78 12.48 4.48
N MET A 367 4.58 11.90 4.46
CA MET A 367 4.21 10.88 3.47
C MET A 367 4.18 11.46 2.05
N GLY A 368 3.65 12.69 1.88
CA GLY A 368 3.70 13.42 0.61
C GLY A 368 5.13 13.69 0.14
N MET A 369 6.05 13.99 1.07
CA MET A 369 7.47 14.18 0.76
C MET A 369 8.19 12.87 0.41
N LEU A 370 7.74 11.72 0.91
CA LEU A 370 8.39 10.43 0.68
C LEU A 370 7.88 9.74 -0.59
N MET A 371 6.56 9.71 -0.80
CA MET A 371 5.93 8.88 -1.82
C MET A 371 6.43 9.18 -3.24
N THR A 372 6.39 10.43 -3.66
CA THR A 372 6.78 10.84 -5.02
C THR A 372 8.27 10.66 -5.29
N PRO A 373 9.20 11.19 -4.45
CA PRO A 373 10.62 11.06 -4.71
C PRO A 373 11.10 9.61 -4.66
N LEU A 374 10.57 8.80 -3.75
CA LEU A 374 10.98 7.42 -3.59
C LEU A 374 10.60 6.58 -4.81
N GLN A 375 9.36 6.66 -5.27
CA GLN A 375 8.93 5.95 -6.47
C GLN A 375 9.67 6.46 -7.71
N THR A 376 9.75 7.77 -7.90
CA THR A 376 10.39 8.36 -9.07
C THR A 376 11.87 7.98 -9.16
N ALA A 377 12.60 8.03 -8.04
CA ALA A 377 14.01 7.64 -7.98
C ALA A 377 14.20 6.14 -8.17
N ALA A 378 13.38 5.30 -7.53
CA ALA A 378 13.47 3.85 -7.68
C ALA A 378 13.37 3.41 -9.15
N PHE A 379 12.48 4.04 -9.92
CA PHE A 379 12.29 3.70 -11.33
C PHE A 379 13.15 4.54 -12.30
N ALA A 380 14.06 5.41 -11.81
CA ALA A 380 14.81 6.34 -12.65
C ALA A 380 15.65 5.64 -13.73
N GLN A 381 16.30 4.52 -13.37
CA GLN A 381 17.17 3.75 -14.26
C GLN A 381 16.47 2.55 -14.92
N MET A 382 15.17 2.36 -14.67
CA MET A 382 14.44 1.25 -15.27
C MET A 382 14.08 1.55 -16.72
N SER A 383 14.49 0.63 -17.61
CA SER A 383 14.11 0.69 -19.02
C SER A 383 12.61 0.40 -19.20
N GLY A 384 12.02 0.87 -20.30
CA GLY A 384 10.62 0.55 -20.61
C GLY A 384 10.34 -0.96 -20.66
N ALA A 385 11.31 -1.76 -21.12
CA ALA A 385 11.21 -3.21 -21.18
C ALA A 385 11.17 -3.84 -19.79
N ALA A 386 12.00 -3.37 -18.84
CA ALA A 386 12.06 -3.90 -17.48
C ALA A 386 10.95 -3.35 -16.58
N MET A 387 10.18 -2.34 -17.01
CA MET A 387 9.23 -1.62 -16.17
C MET A 387 8.14 -2.55 -15.59
N GLY A 388 7.66 -3.53 -16.34
CA GLY A 388 6.66 -4.50 -15.87
C GLY A 388 7.18 -5.33 -14.70
N GLN A 389 8.39 -5.88 -14.79
CA GLN A 389 9.04 -6.64 -13.74
C GLN A 389 9.38 -5.77 -12.52
N ALA A 390 9.90 -4.57 -12.76
CA ALA A 390 10.24 -3.63 -11.69
C ALA A 390 9.01 -3.20 -10.89
N THR A 391 7.88 -2.87 -11.54
CA THR A 391 6.64 -2.49 -10.84
C THR A 391 6.04 -3.68 -10.09
N SER A 392 6.09 -4.88 -10.65
CA SER A 392 5.68 -6.12 -9.97
C SER A 392 6.47 -6.30 -8.68
N LEU A 393 7.82 -6.29 -8.76
CA LEU A 393 8.71 -6.47 -7.62
C LEU A 393 8.52 -5.37 -6.56
N PHE A 394 8.38 -4.12 -6.97
CA PHE A 394 8.11 -2.99 -6.07
C PHE A 394 6.78 -3.15 -5.32
N ASN A 395 5.73 -3.64 -6.00
CA ASN A 395 4.44 -3.88 -5.37
C ASN A 395 4.44 -5.11 -4.45
N VAL A 396 5.19 -6.18 -4.78
CA VAL A 396 5.45 -7.30 -3.86
C VAL A 396 6.15 -6.79 -2.60
N SER A 397 7.22 -5.99 -2.73
CA SER A 397 7.93 -5.41 -1.60
C SER A 397 7.01 -4.55 -0.72
N ARG A 398 6.14 -3.75 -1.33
CA ARG A 398 5.14 -2.95 -0.61
C ARG A 398 4.13 -3.82 0.15
N GLN A 399 3.64 -4.90 -0.47
CA GLN A 399 2.68 -5.81 0.16
C GLN A 399 3.29 -6.51 1.39
N VAL A 400 4.52 -7.01 1.25
CA VAL A 400 5.28 -7.61 2.34
C VAL A 400 5.53 -6.59 3.46
N ALA A 401 5.95 -5.37 3.10
CA ALA A 401 6.18 -4.29 4.06
C ALA A 401 4.92 -3.92 4.85
N THR A 402 3.75 -3.83 4.17
CA THR A 402 2.47 -3.56 4.82
C THR A 402 2.10 -4.65 5.84
N ALA A 403 2.21 -5.91 5.44
CA ALA A 403 1.88 -7.04 6.30
C ALA A 403 2.79 -7.13 7.53
N LEU A 404 4.11 -7.00 7.31
CA LEU A 404 5.09 -6.99 8.41
C LEU A 404 4.85 -5.82 9.37
N ALA A 405 4.64 -4.62 8.84
CA ALA A 405 4.39 -3.44 9.66
C ALA A 405 3.16 -3.61 10.54
N THR A 406 2.05 -4.06 9.96
CA THR A 406 0.81 -4.26 10.72
C THR A 406 0.99 -5.31 11.82
N ALA A 407 1.63 -6.44 11.51
CA ALA A 407 1.87 -7.49 12.49
C ALA A 407 2.80 -7.03 13.63
N VAL A 408 3.91 -6.35 13.30
CA VAL A 408 4.87 -5.86 14.31
C VAL A 408 4.22 -4.82 15.21
N VAL A 409 3.44 -3.89 14.66
CA VAL A 409 2.76 -2.84 15.44
C VAL A 409 1.67 -3.41 16.31
N ALA A 410 0.84 -4.32 15.79
CA ALA A 410 -0.20 -4.99 16.57
C ALA A 410 0.41 -5.79 17.73
N SER A 411 1.49 -6.51 17.47
CA SER A 411 2.21 -7.27 18.49
C SER A 411 2.87 -6.37 19.54
N ALA A 412 3.47 -5.26 19.12
CA ALA A 412 4.04 -4.29 20.05
C ALA A 412 2.95 -3.70 20.96
N LEU A 413 1.78 -3.35 20.40
CA LEU A 413 0.65 -2.85 21.18
C LEU A 413 0.21 -3.86 22.25
N VAL A 414 0.06 -5.14 21.89
CA VAL A 414 -0.33 -6.21 22.83
C VAL A 414 0.75 -6.40 23.88
N MET A 415 2.02 -6.53 23.48
CA MET A 415 3.14 -6.77 24.38
C MET A 415 3.31 -5.65 25.42
N PHE A 416 3.34 -4.41 24.98
CA PHE A 416 3.50 -3.27 25.89
C PHE A 416 2.26 -3.04 26.75
N THR A 417 1.04 -3.33 26.24
CA THR A 417 -0.18 -3.27 27.05
C THR A 417 -0.17 -4.35 28.13
N GLN A 418 0.18 -5.59 27.81
CA GLN A 418 0.29 -6.68 28.77
C GLN A 418 1.35 -6.39 29.85
N ALA A 419 2.52 -5.90 29.44
CA ALA A 419 3.58 -5.50 30.37
C ALA A 419 3.12 -4.39 31.33
N ALA A 420 2.36 -3.42 30.84
CA ALA A 420 1.85 -2.32 31.65
C ALA A 420 0.66 -2.72 32.55
N THR A 421 -0.10 -3.74 32.17
CA THR A 421 -1.24 -4.25 32.98
C THR A 421 -0.83 -5.34 33.97
N SER A 422 0.35 -5.96 33.80
CA SER A 422 0.84 -6.98 34.71
C SER A 422 1.08 -6.41 36.09
N GLY A 423 0.32 -6.91 37.10
CA GLY A 423 0.41 -6.49 38.48
C GLY A 423 -0.51 -5.33 38.87
N LEU A 424 -1.38 -4.86 37.97
CA LEU A 424 -2.42 -3.88 38.32
C LEU A 424 -3.71 -4.60 38.78
N ASP A 425 -4.33 -4.02 39.83
CA ASP A 425 -5.68 -4.44 40.22
C ASP A 425 -6.70 -4.04 39.14
N ALA A 426 -7.39 -5.04 38.59
CA ALA A 426 -8.40 -4.85 37.53
C ALA A 426 -9.59 -3.94 37.96
N THR A 427 -9.66 -3.57 39.22
CA THR A 427 -10.74 -2.77 39.81
C THR A 427 -10.61 -1.25 39.58
N SER A 428 -9.44 -0.76 39.15
CA SER A 428 -9.21 0.68 38.89
C SER A 428 -9.31 0.99 37.39
N PRO A 429 -10.43 1.60 36.91
CA PRO A 429 -10.59 1.96 35.51
C PRO A 429 -9.52 2.96 35.01
N GLU A 430 -9.08 3.86 35.86
CA GLU A 430 -8.07 4.88 35.53
C GLU A 430 -6.68 4.27 35.35
N ALA A 431 -6.27 3.37 36.26
CA ALA A 431 -5.01 2.65 36.14
C ALA A 431 -4.98 1.76 34.87
N MET A 432 -6.10 1.14 34.53
CA MET A 432 -6.24 0.34 33.31
C MET A 432 -6.16 1.22 32.05
N ALA A 433 -6.78 2.40 32.04
CA ALA A 433 -6.69 3.34 30.94
C ALA A 433 -5.25 3.86 30.73
N GLN A 434 -4.54 4.17 31.83
CA GLN A 434 -3.13 4.57 31.77
C GLN A 434 -2.22 3.44 31.28
N ALA A 435 -2.44 2.20 31.73
CA ALA A 435 -1.69 1.03 31.26
C ALA A 435 -1.90 0.80 29.76
N ARG A 436 -3.13 0.90 29.26
CA ARG A 436 -3.42 0.85 27.82
C ARG A 436 -2.72 1.98 27.08
N MET A 437 -2.69 3.19 27.62
CA MET A 437 -1.98 4.31 27.01
C MET A 437 -0.46 4.05 26.90
N SER A 438 0.15 3.46 27.93
CA SER A 438 1.55 3.01 27.87
C SER A 438 1.77 1.98 26.77
N GLY A 439 0.80 1.09 26.52
CA GLY A 439 0.82 0.17 25.38
C GLY A 439 0.88 0.89 24.04
N PHE A 440 0.09 1.95 23.86
CA PHE A 440 0.13 2.77 22.65
C PHE A 440 1.47 3.48 22.49
N HIS A 441 2.04 4.07 23.56
CA HIS A 441 3.36 4.69 23.51
C HIS A 441 4.44 3.68 23.07
N GLY A 442 4.43 2.47 23.64
CA GLY A 442 5.35 1.41 23.21
C GLY A 442 5.17 1.04 21.73
N ALA A 443 3.93 0.93 21.25
CA ALA A 443 3.64 0.62 19.87
C ALA A 443 4.07 1.75 18.89
N PHE A 444 3.94 3.01 19.28
CA PHE A 444 4.40 4.15 18.48
C PHE A 444 5.94 4.23 18.34
N LEU A 445 6.72 3.47 19.12
CA LEU A 445 8.16 3.34 18.89
C LEU A 445 8.47 2.63 17.57
N VAL A 446 7.59 1.75 17.09
CA VAL A 446 7.80 1.02 15.82
C VAL A 446 7.90 1.98 14.63
N PRO A 447 6.96 2.92 14.39
CA PRO A 447 7.12 3.96 13.38
C PRO A 447 8.39 4.80 13.54
N VAL A 448 8.80 5.11 14.78
CA VAL A 448 10.06 5.84 15.04
C VAL A 448 11.26 5.04 14.56
N VAL A 449 11.33 3.75 14.89
CA VAL A 449 12.44 2.87 14.44
C VAL A 449 12.51 2.84 12.91
N PHE A 450 11.39 2.63 12.22
CA PHE A 450 11.36 2.67 10.75
C PHE A 450 11.76 4.04 10.21
N GLY A 451 11.36 5.12 10.85
CA GLY A 451 11.74 6.49 10.50
C GLY A 451 13.25 6.73 10.62
N VAL A 452 13.87 6.29 11.71
CA VAL A 452 15.32 6.39 11.94
C VAL A 452 16.09 5.56 10.91
N LEU A 453 15.68 4.31 10.69
CA LEU A 453 16.30 3.45 9.68
C LEU A 453 16.18 4.06 8.28
N GLY A 454 15.01 4.58 7.93
CA GLY A 454 14.79 5.26 6.67
C GLY A 454 15.69 6.49 6.51
N LEU A 455 15.78 7.35 7.53
CA LEU A 455 16.65 8.52 7.52
C LEU A 455 18.13 8.15 7.33
N LEU A 456 18.62 7.17 8.07
CA LEU A 456 20.00 6.68 7.95
C LEU A 456 20.27 6.12 6.54
N LEU A 457 19.34 5.38 5.97
CA LEU A 457 19.47 4.78 4.64
C LEU A 457 19.44 5.83 3.51
N THR A 458 18.90 7.03 3.75
CA THR A 458 18.94 8.11 2.74
C THR A 458 20.35 8.54 2.37
N ILE A 459 21.35 8.27 3.23
CA ILE A 459 22.76 8.53 2.93
C ILE A 459 23.21 7.74 1.67
N ARG A 460 22.58 6.58 1.44
CA ARG A 460 22.86 5.74 0.27
C ARG A 460 22.18 6.21 -1.02
N VAL A 461 21.22 7.13 -0.95
CA VAL A 461 20.60 7.74 -2.13
C VAL A 461 21.55 8.77 -2.71
N ARG A 462 21.87 8.64 -3.99
CA ARG A 462 22.63 9.63 -4.75
C ARG A 462 21.74 10.26 -5.79
N ASP A 463 21.78 11.60 -5.89
CA ASP A 463 20.99 12.31 -6.92
C ASP A 463 21.49 11.94 -8.33
N SER A 464 22.80 11.60 -8.49
CA SER A 464 23.36 11.11 -9.75
C SER A 464 22.69 9.83 -10.27
N ASP A 465 22.25 8.92 -9.37
CA ASP A 465 21.59 7.69 -9.76
C ASP A 465 20.18 7.95 -10.33
N ALA A 466 19.60 9.10 -10.03
CA ALA A 466 18.30 9.56 -10.51
C ALA A 466 18.39 10.69 -11.55
N ALA A 467 19.59 10.98 -12.10
CA ALA A 467 19.83 12.09 -13.01
C ALA A 467 18.87 12.15 -14.20
N ALA A 468 18.46 11.01 -14.74
CA ALA A 468 17.48 10.94 -15.83
C ALA A 468 16.11 11.57 -15.49
N THR A 469 15.80 11.71 -14.20
CA THR A 469 14.52 12.29 -13.71
C THR A 469 14.66 13.73 -13.24
N LEU A 470 15.87 14.30 -13.24
CA LEU A 470 16.15 15.66 -12.82
C LEU A 470 16.12 16.66 -13.99
N ASP A 471 15.94 17.95 -13.67
CA ASP A 471 16.04 19.03 -14.66
C ASP A 471 17.50 19.26 -15.05
N ARG A 472 17.87 19.02 -16.30
CA ARG A 472 19.24 19.21 -16.81
C ARG A 472 19.78 20.63 -16.57
N ARG A 473 18.93 21.66 -16.56
CA ARG A 473 19.33 23.04 -16.24
C ARG A 473 19.73 23.24 -14.80
N ALA A 474 19.07 22.55 -13.87
CA ALA A 474 19.38 22.58 -12.44
C ALA A 474 20.65 21.76 -12.13
N GLU A 475 20.94 20.74 -12.90
CA GLU A 475 22.15 19.92 -12.78
C GLU A 475 23.41 20.71 -13.18
N ALA A 476 23.37 21.39 -14.32
CA ALA A 476 24.46 22.26 -14.77
C ALA A 476 24.76 23.42 -13.81
N GLN A 477 23.73 23.97 -13.14
CA GLN A 477 23.91 25.01 -12.12
C GLN A 477 24.53 24.46 -10.81
N ARG A 478 24.26 23.20 -10.44
CA ARG A 478 24.86 22.57 -9.26
C ARG A 478 26.31 22.19 -9.47
N GLU A 479 26.64 21.69 -10.67
CA GLU A 479 28.03 21.39 -11.03
C GLU A 479 28.88 22.67 -11.04
N SER A 480 28.36 23.78 -11.57
CA SER A 480 29.04 25.07 -11.56
C SER A 480 29.20 25.67 -10.14
N SER A 481 28.26 25.40 -9.23
CA SER A 481 28.35 25.90 -7.83
C SER A 481 29.17 24.99 -6.90
N SER A 482 29.51 23.77 -7.31
CA SER A 482 30.39 22.85 -6.55
C SER A 482 31.88 22.99 -6.93
N ILE A 483 32.19 23.77 -7.97
CA ILE A 483 33.54 24.04 -8.46
C ILE A 483 34.07 25.40 -7.96
N ASN A 484 33.21 26.25 -7.41
CA ASN A 484 33.55 27.47 -6.70
C ASN A 484 33.46 27.29 -5.18
#